data_dc8110d7a547623f97b59a9c60b959fd
#
_entry.id   dc8110d7a547623f97b59a9c60b959fd
#
_cell.length_a   1.000
_cell.length_b   1.000
_cell.length_c   1.000
_cell.angle_alpha   90.00
_cell.angle_beta   90.00
_cell.angle_gamma   90.00
#
_symmetry.space_group_name_H-M   'P 1'
#
loop_
_entity.id
_entity.type
_entity.pdbx_description
1 polymer ?
#
loop_
_entity_poly.entity_id
_entity_poly.type
_entity_poly.pdbx_seq_one_letter_code
_entity_poly.pdbx_strand_id
1 'polypeptide(L)'
;MENKYKYFKRDISWLSFNYRVLLEALDERLPLYERINFISIYSSNLEEFYKIRVTDHKAVASGATESDEESVQSARELVEEINREVNRQLDDRVRIYEQKILPALQKNHIIFYQDSHVEPFHQQFIKDFFKEEIFPYLQPVPVSKDKIVSFLRDNRLYLARSEERRVGKECRSRWSPYH
;
A
#
# COMPACT_ATOMS: atom_id res chain seq x y z
N MET A 1 39.33 11.24 -17.08
CA MET A 1 39.34 9.76 -17.00
C MET A 1 37.89 9.33 -16.98
N GLU A 2 37.37 8.76 -18.04
CA GLU A 2 36.02 8.20 -18.07
C GLU A 2 35.93 7.07 -17.06
N ASN A 3 34.90 7.15 -16.21
CA ASN A 3 34.65 6.18 -15.14
C ASN A 3 34.29 4.84 -15.80
N LYS A 4 35.21 3.88 -15.80
CA LYS A 4 35.11 2.58 -16.46
C LYS A 4 34.03 1.66 -15.82
N TYR A 5 33.47 2.08 -14.69
CA TYR A 5 32.52 1.28 -13.91
C TYR A 5 31.11 1.88 -14.01
N LYS A 6 30.15 1.04 -14.38
CA LYS A 6 28.75 1.40 -14.38
C LYS A 6 28.16 1.04 -13.01
N TYR A 7 27.85 2.05 -12.22
CA TYR A 7 27.23 1.85 -10.91
C TYR A 7 25.70 1.77 -11.03
N PHE A 8 25.11 0.84 -10.29
CA PHE A 8 23.66 0.81 -10.14
C PHE A 8 23.21 1.86 -9.12
N LYS A 9 22.07 2.50 -9.37
CA LYS A 9 21.43 3.38 -8.39
C LYS A 9 21.03 2.54 -7.15
N ARG A 10 21.53 2.93 -5.97
CA ARG A 10 21.34 2.17 -4.73
C ARG A 10 19.88 1.88 -4.44
N ASP A 11 19.00 2.88 -4.56
CA ASP A 11 17.60 2.76 -4.20
C ASP A 11 16.81 1.89 -5.19
N ILE A 12 17.12 1.96 -6.48
CA ILE A 12 16.56 1.05 -7.50
C ILE A 12 17.05 -0.40 -7.28
N SER A 13 18.33 -0.57 -6.91
CA SER A 13 18.85 -1.89 -6.55
C SER A 13 18.16 -2.47 -5.31
N TRP A 14 17.88 -1.63 -4.31
CA TRP A 14 17.14 -2.02 -3.13
C TRP A 14 15.68 -2.44 -3.46
N LEU A 15 14.99 -1.70 -4.32
CA LEU A 15 13.66 -2.09 -4.80
C LEU A 15 13.69 -3.44 -5.51
N SER A 16 14.71 -3.71 -6.31
CA SER A 16 14.91 -5.01 -6.95
C SER A 16 15.13 -6.14 -5.94
N PHE A 17 15.82 -5.87 -4.83
CA PHE A 17 15.95 -6.82 -3.73
C PHE A 17 14.60 -7.08 -3.07
N ASN A 18 13.86 -6.03 -2.68
CA ASN A 18 12.56 -6.18 -2.03
C ASN A 18 11.53 -6.87 -2.95
N TYR A 19 11.61 -6.65 -4.26
CA TYR A 19 10.79 -7.37 -5.23
C TYR A 19 11.04 -8.89 -5.20
N ARG A 20 12.28 -9.33 -5.02
CA ARG A 20 12.57 -10.77 -4.86
C ARG A 20 11.92 -11.35 -3.59
N VAL A 21 11.84 -10.57 -2.52
CA VAL A 21 11.09 -10.96 -1.31
C VAL A 21 9.61 -11.20 -1.66
N LEU A 22 9.00 -10.33 -2.46
CA LEU A 22 7.63 -10.54 -2.93
C LEU A 22 7.48 -11.82 -3.77
N LEU A 23 8.45 -12.13 -4.62
CA LEU A 23 8.40 -13.30 -5.50
C LEU A 23 8.45 -14.63 -4.74
N GLU A 24 8.97 -14.67 -3.51
CA GLU A 24 8.91 -15.86 -2.64
C GLU A 24 7.47 -16.29 -2.35
N ALA A 25 6.52 -15.36 -2.40
CA ALA A 25 5.09 -15.69 -2.29
C ALA A 25 4.56 -16.58 -3.43
N LEU A 26 5.28 -16.70 -4.53
CA LEU A 26 4.95 -17.59 -5.65
C LEU A 26 5.46 -19.03 -5.47
N ASP A 27 6.38 -19.27 -4.57
CA ASP A 27 6.94 -20.61 -4.34
C ASP A 27 5.90 -21.51 -3.66
N GLU A 28 5.31 -22.42 -4.44
CA GLU A 28 4.29 -23.35 -3.96
C GLU A 28 4.84 -24.45 -3.03
N ARG A 29 6.16 -24.58 -2.89
CA ARG A 29 6.80 -25.48 -1.91
C ARG A 29 6.71 -24.94 -0.49
N LEU A 30 6.51 -23.62 -0.34
CA LEU A 30 6.35 -22.98 0.96
C LEU A 30 4.92 -23.16 1.47
N PRO A 31 4.74 -23.31 2.80
CA PRO A 31 3.43 -23.25 3.42
C PRO A 31 2.67 -21.97 3.05
N LEU A 32 1.37 -22.05 2.86
CA LEU A 32 0.56 -20.90 2.43
C LEU A 32 0.70 -19.70 3.37
N TYR A 33 0.81 -19.94 4.67
CA TYR A 33 1.03 -18.89 5.67
C TYR A 33 2.35 -18.14 5.44
N GLU A 34 3.43 -18.84 5.14
CA GLU A 34 4.72 -18.23 4.85
C GLU A 34 4.68 -17.39 3.57
N ARG A 35 3.95 -17.84 2.56
CA ARG A 35 3.74 -17.08 1.33
C ARG A 35 3.01 -15.75 1.59
N ILE A 36 2.03 -15.74 2.50
CA ILE A 36 1.35 -14.53 2.95
C ILE A 36 2.32 -13.63 3.73
N ASN A 37 3.16 -14.21 4.59
CA ASN A 37 4.17 -13.48 5.33
C ASN A 37 5.14 -12.74 4.41
N PHE A 38 5.57 -13.33 3.30
CA PHE A 38 6.45 -12.65 2.35
C PHE A 38 5.80 -11.42 1.72
N ILE A 39 4.50 -11.44 1.44
CA ILE A 39 3.75 -10.25 0.98
C ILE A 39 3.74 -9.16 2.07
N SER A 40 3.57 -9.54 3.32
CA SER A 40 3.58 -8.62 4.46
C SER A 40 4.97 -8.01 4.67
N ILE A 41 6.02 -8.81 4.60
CA ILE A 41 7.43 -8.37 4.71
C ILE A 41 7.74 -7.38 3.58
N TYR A 42 7.39 -7.72 2.33
CA TYR A 42 7.54 -6.82 1.20
C TYR A 42 6.87 -5.46 1.45
N SER A 43 5.64 -5.47 1.96
CA SER A 43 4.86 -4.25 2.21
C SER A 43 5.46 -3.40 3.33
N SER A 44 5.88 -4.03 4.44
CA SER A 44 6.54 -3.34 5.56
C SER A 44 7.88 -2.72 5.16
N ASN A 45 8.69 -3.45 4.40
CA ASN A 45 9.95 -2.97 3.87
C ASN A 45 9.75 -1.76 2.96
N LEU A 46 8.72 -1.81 2.08
CA LEU A 46 8.41 -0.72 1.19
C LEU A 46 7.93 0.52 1.95
N GLU A 47 7.11 0.35 2.99
CA GLU A 47 6.66 1.43 3.85
C GLU A 47 7.85 2.16 4.51
N GLU A 48 8.79 1.40 5.08
CA GLU A 48 9.99 1.96 5.71
C GLU A 48 10.90 2.66 4.69
N PHE A 49 11.05 2.08 3.51
CA PHE A 49 11.79 2.70 2.41
C PHE A 49 11.21 4.08 2.05
N TYR A 50 9.89 4.20 1.96
CA TYR A 50 9.24 5.49 1.69
C TYR A 50 9.41 6.47 2.84
N LYS A 51 9.26 6.03 4.08
CA LYS A 51 9.39 6.88 5.26
C LYS A 51 10.79 7.48 5.39
N ILE A 52 11.81 6.73 5.07
CA ILE A 52 13.21 7.15 5.27
C ILE A 52 13.79 7.69 3.96
N ARG A 53 13.89 6.84 2.93
CA ARG A 53 14.65 7.16 1.71
C ARG A 53 13.93 8.10 0.78
N VAL A 54 12.66 7.80 0.47
CA VAL A 54 11.90 8.61 -0.48
C VAL A 54 11.59 9.99 0.11
N THR A 55 11.38 10.08 1.42
CA THR A 55 11.18 11.36 2.10
C THR A 55 12.39 12.28 1.96
N ASP A 56 13.61 11.75 2.12
CA ASP A 56 14.84 12.53 1.92
C ASP A 56 14.96 13.03 0.48
N HIS A 57 14.74 12.17 -0.50
CA HIS A 57 14.77 12.56 -1.92
C HIS A 57 13.69 13.59 -2.26
N LYS A 58 12.49 13.46 -1.68
CA LYS A 58 11.40 14.45 -1.85
C LYS A 58 11.75 15.80 -1.24
N ALA A 59 12.43 15.83 -0.11
CA ALA A 59 12.89 17.07 0.52
C ALA A 59 13.88 17.82 -0.40
N VAL A 60 14.84 17.12 -0.99
CA VAL A 60 15.76 17.68 -1.98
C VAL A 60 14.99 18.13 -3.24
N ALA A 61 14.13 17.28 -3.78
CA ALA A 61 13.37 17.54 -5.00
C ALA A 61 12.42 18.76 -4.89
N SER A 62 11.94 19.06 -3.68
CA SER A 62 11.08 20.23 -3.39
C SER A 62 11.85 21.52 -3.14
N GLY A 63 13.19 21.46 -3.06
CA GLY A 63 14.02 22.60 -2.70
C GLY A 63 13.94 22.98 -1.20
N ALA A 64 13.45 22.08 -0.35
CA ALA A 64 13.39 22.29 1.09
C ALA A 64 14.76 22.23 1.78
N THR A 65 15.77 21.71 1.08
CA THR A 65 17.17 21.66 1.50
C THR A 65 18.02 22.54 0.60
N GLU A 66 19.08 23.17 1.15
CA GLU A 66 20.06 23.88 0.33
C GLU A 66 20.74 22.91 -0.61
N SER A 67 20.39 22.96 -1.88
CA SER A 67 20.89 22.09 -2.94
C SER A 67 20.96 22.88 -4.25
N ASP A 68 21.94 22.57 -5.10
CA ASP A 68 22.01 23.15 -6.44
C ASP A 68 20.91 22.62 -7.36
N GLU A 69 20.65 23.32 -8.46
CA GLU A 69 19.59 22.96 -9.42
C GLU A 69 19.79 21.57 -10.02
N GLU A 70 21.02 21.15 -10.24
CA GLU A 70 21.35 19.83 -10.79
C GLU A 70 20.98 18.71 -9.80
N SER A 71 21.26 18.88 -8.51
CA SER A 71 20.88 17.97 -7.44
C SER A 71 19.36 17.87 -7.29
N VAL A 72 18.65 19.00 -7.36
CA VAL A 72 17.18 19.03 -7.31
C VAL A 72 16.58 18.28 -8.50
N GLN A 73 17.08 18.52 -9.72
CA GLN A 73 16.60 17.84 -10.91
C GLN A 73 16.87 16.33 -10.85
N SER A 74 18.08 15.93 -10.44
CA SER A 74 18.46 14.52 -10.26
C SER A 74 17.59 13.81 -9.24
N ALA A 75 17.23 14.49 -8.12
CA ALA A 75 16.34 13.96 -7.10
C ALA A 75 14.91 13.76 -7.63
N ARG A 76 14.39 14.69 -8.43
CA ARG A 76 13.08 14.56 -9.07
C ARG A 76 13.01 13.34 -9.99
N GLU A 77 14.00 13.21 -10.87
CA GLU A 77 14.08 12.06 -11.79
C GLU A 77 14.16 10.73 -11.05
N LEU A 78 14.93 10.68 -9.95
CA LEU A 78 15.05 9.48 -9.12
C LEU A 78 13.72 9.14 -8.44
N VAL A 79 13.00 10.13 -7.88
CA VAL A 79 11.69 9.90 -7.26
C VAL A 79 10.67 9.39 -8.29
N GLU A 80 10.68 9.93 -9.50
CA GLU A 80 9.81 9.44 -10.58
C GLU A 80 10.15 8.00 -10.98
N GLU A 81 11.44 7.67 -11.08
CA GLU A 81 11.90 6.31 -11.41
C GLU A 81 11.50 5.32 -10.29
N ILE A 82 11.68 5.69 -9.02
CA ILE A 82 11.22 4.92 -7.86
C ILE A 82 9.72 4.67 -7.95
N ASN A 83 8.93 5.71 -8.17
CA ASN A 83 7.47 5.59 -8.22
C ASN A 83 7.01 4.69 -9.38
N ARG A 84 7.62 4.77 -10.55
CA ARG A 84 7.30 3.88 -11.69
C ARG A 84 7.58 2.41 -11.33
N GLU A 85 8.75 2.14 -10.75
CA GLU A 85 9.12 0.77 -10.39
C GLU A 85 8.23 0.23 -9.27
N VAL A 86 7.93 1.03 -8.25
CA VAL A 86 7.04 0.65 -7.16
C VAL A 86 5.62 0.36 -7.65
N ASN A 87 5.05 1.21 -8.51
CA ASN A 87 3.72 0.98 -9.07
C ASN A 87 3.65 -0.35 -9.83
N ARG A 88 4.68 -0.67 -10.64
CA ARG A 88 4.79 -1.96 -11.31
C ARG A 88 4.78 -3.13 -10.31
N GLN A 89 5.58 -3.03 -9.24
CA GLN A 89 5.66 -4.06 -8.20
C GLN A 89 4.35 -4.20 -7.41
N LEU A 90 3.64 -3.09 -7.16
CA LEU A 90 2.33 -3.12 -6.50
C LEU A 90 1.27 -3.81 -7.36
N ASP A 91 1.28 -3.60 -8.68
CA ASP A 91 0.41 -4.33 -9.60
C ASP A 91 0.71 -5.84 -9.58
N ASP A 92 1.99 -6.22 -9.54
CA ASP A 92 2.40 -7.63 -9.39
C ASP A 92 1.95 -8.20 -8.04
N ARG A 93 2.09 -7.45 -6.95
CA ARG A 93 1.62 -7.85 -5.61
C ARG A 93 0.12 -8.16 -5.62
N VAL A 94 -0.69 -7.28 -6.25
CA VAL A 94 -2.13 -7.48 -6.37
C VAL A 94 -2.42 -8.75 -7.17
N ARG A 95 -1.75 -8.95 -8.31
CA ARG A 95 -1.90 -10.17 -9.11
C ARG A 95 -1.52 -11.45 -8.35
N ILE A 96 -0.43 -11.42 -7.61
CA ILE A 96 -0.01 -12.57 -6.79
C ILE A 96 -1.07 -12.87 -5.73
N TYR A 97 -1.55 -11.84 -5.03
CA TYR A 97 -2.56 -12.01 -4.00
C TYR A 97 -3.87 -12.58 -4.56
N GLU A 98 -4.42 -11.95 -5.61
CA GLU A 98 -5.71 -12.33 -6.18
C GLU A 98 -5.68 -13.67 -6.92
N GLN A 99 -4.61 -13.93 -7.69
CA GLN A 99 -4.55 -15.09 -8.58
C GLN A 99 -3.89 -16.31 -7.96
N LYS A 100 -3.10 -16.15 -6.90
CA LYS A 100 -2.35 -17.24 -6.26
C LYS A 100 -2.75 -17.46 -4.81
N ILE A 101 -2.81 -16.41 -4.01
CA ILE A 101 -3.06 -16.55 -2.56
C ILE A 101 -4.54 -16.79 -2.27
N LEU A 102 -5.45 -15.98 -2.81
CA LEU A 102 -6.89 -16.14 -2.56
C LEU A 102 -7.42 -17.51 -3.01
N PRO A 103 -7.08 -18.02 -4.22
CA PRO A 103 -7.51 -19.36 -4.61
C PRO A 103 -6.90 -20.48 -3.74
N ALA A 104 -5.66 -20.29 -3.27
CA ALA A 104 -5.04 -21.24 -2.35
C ALA A 104 -5.71 -21.25 -0.97
N LEU A 105 -6.13 -20.09 -0.45
CA LEU A 105 -6.92 -19.98 0.78
C LEU A 105 -8.26 -20.70 0.61
N GLN A 106 -8.96 -20.46 -0.50
CA GLN A 106 -10.24 -21.10 -0.79
C GLN A 106 -10.13 -22.64 -0.84
N LYS A 107 -9.07 -23.17 -1.43
CA LYS A 107 -8.78 -24.61 -1.42
C LYS A 107 -8.60 -25.18 0.00
N ASN A 108 -8.15 -24.34 0.93
CA ASN A 108 -8.00 -24.68 2.35
C ASN A 108 -9.23 -24.29 3.19
N HIS A 109 -10.39 -24.08 2.56
CA HIS A 109 -11.65 -23.71 3.20
C HIS A 109 -11.62 -22.36 3.95
N ILE A 110 -10.73 -21.46 3.55
CA ILE A 110 -10.66 -20.09 4.07
C ILE A 110 -11.17 -19.14 2.98
N ILE A 111 -12.29 -18.49 3.24
CA ILE A 111 -12.95 -17.60 2.27
C ILE A 111 -12.82 -16.17 2.75
N PHE A 112 -12.24 -15.31 1.91
CA PHE A 112 -12.26 -13.86 2.11
C PHE A 112 -13.40 -13.25 1.29
N TYR A 113 -14.35 -12.63 1.97
CA TYR A 113 -15.37 -11.82 1.33
C TYR A 113 -14.78 -10.45 0.99
N GLN A 114 -14.61 -10.17 -0.28
CA GLN A 114 -14.00 -8.91 -0.74
C GLN A 114 -15.01 -7.83 -1.07
N ASP A 115 -16.23 -8.12 -1.30
CA ASP A 115 -17.27 -7.16 -1.63
C ASP A 115 -18.54 -7.42 -0.80
N SER A 116 -19.58 -6.64 -1.03
CA SER A 116 -20.83 -6.67 -0.31
C SER A 116 -21.62 -7.99 -0.38
N HIS A 117 -21.09 -9.01 -1.07
CA HIS A 117 -21.74 -10.32 -1.24
C HIS A 117 -21.33 -11.29 -0.13
N VAL A 118 -21.91 -11.06 1.03
CA VAL A 118 -21.80 -12.02 2.14
C VAL A 118 -22.95 -13.01 2.01
N GLU A 119 -22.64 -14.30 2.18
CA GLU A 119 -23.64 -15.36 2.16
C GLU A 119 -24.78 -15.08 3.16
N PRO A 120 -26.06 -15.32 2.78
CA PRO A 120 -27.22 -14.96 3.61
C PRO A 120 -27.15 -15.48 5.04
N PHE A 121 -26.60 -16.67 5.25
CA PHE A 121 -26.47 -17.27 6.58
C PHE A 121 -25.45 -16.60 7.50
N HIS A 122 -24.51 -15.81 6.97
CA HIS A 122 -23.57 -15.01 7.75
C HIS A 122 -24.09 -13.61 8.09
N GLN A 123 -25.11 -13.12 7.39
CA GLN A 123 -25.56 -11.73 7.52
C GLN A 123 -26.05 -11.39 8.93
N GLN A 124 -26.75 -12.31 9.59
CA GLN A 124 -27.23 -12.06 10.94
C GLN A 124 -26.08 -11.99 11.93
N PHE A 125 -25.13 -12.95 11.86
CA PHE A 125 -23.94 -12.94 12.68
C PHE A 125 -23.14 -11.64 12.53
N ILE A 126 -22.92 -11.18 11.28
CA ILE A 126 -22.18 -9.95 11.02
C ILE A 126 -22.89 -8.72 11.60
N LYS A 127 -24.21 -8.65 11.49
CA LYS A 127 -25.01 -7.55 12.07
C LYS A 127 -24.90 -7.50 13.58
N ASP A 128 -24.99 -8.64 14.23
CA ASP A 128 -24.95 -8.73 15.68
C ASP A 128 -23.53 -8.41 16.17
N PHE A 129 -22.53 -9.03 15.59
CA PHE A 129 -21.11 -8.74 15.87
C PHE A 129 -20.77 -7.25 15.68
N PHE A 130 -21.24 -6.65 14.58
CA PHE A 130 -21.02 -5.22 14.34
C PHE A 130 -21.63 -4.35 15.42
N LYS A 131 -22.88 -4.65 15.85
CA LYS A 131 -23.59 -3.86 16.87
C LYS A 131 -22.97 -4.00 18.25
N GLU A 132 -22.55 -5.20 18.61
CA GLU A 132 -22.08 -5.52 19.95
C GLU A 132 -20.59 -5.20 20.12
N GLU A 133 -19.77 -5.53 19.11
CA GLU A 133 -18.32 -5.51 19.23
C GLU A 133 -17.64 -4.35 18.51
N ILE A 134 -18.28 -3.77 17.48
CA ILE A 134 -17.64 -2.72 16.67
C ILE A 134 -18.28 -1.36 16.89
N PHE A 135 -19.62 -1.29 16.80
CA PHE A 135 -20.35 -0.03 16.83
C PHE A 135 -20.08 0.83 18.08
N PRO A 136 -19.95 0.26 19.29
CA PRO A 136 -19.67 1.06 20.50
C PRO A 136 -18.33 1.82 20.46
N TYR A 137 -17.38 1.35 19.64
CA TYR A 137 -16.04 1.95 19.52
C TYR A 137 -15.92 2.90 18.34
N LEU A 138 -16.96 3.02 17.48
CA LEU A 138 -16.94 3.94 16.36
C LEU A 138 -17.21 5.37 16.84
N GLN A 139 -16.24 6.24 16.58
CA GLN A 139 -16.35 7.67 16.86
C GLN A 139 -16.30 8.43 15.54
N PRO A 140 -17.47 8.76 14.93
CA PRO A 140 -17.48 9.56 13.72
C PRO A 140 -17.02 10.99 14.03
N VAL A 141 -16.03 11.46 13.28
CA VAL A 141 -15.48 12.81 13.40
C VAL A 141 -15.71 13.53 12.09
N PRO A 142 -16.42 14.67 12.09
CA PRO A 142 -16.54 15.49 10.90
C PRO A 142 -15.17 16.08 10.53
N VAL A 143 -14.73 15.81 9.31
CA VAL A 143 -13.42 16.26 8.82
C VAL A 143 -13.60 17.55 8.02
N SER A 144 -13.00 18.64 8.48
CA SER A 144 -12.86 19.88 7.72
C SER A 144 -11.43 19.99 7.16
N LYS A 145 -11.25 20.72 6.04
CA LYS A 145 -9.95 20.86 5.37
C LYS A 145 -8.83 21.29 6.32
N ASP A 146 -9.14 22.11 7.30
CA ASP A 146 -8.17 22.69 8.23
C ASP A 146 -7.80 21.78 9.41
N LYS A 147 -8.51 20.65 9.60
CA LYS A 147 -8.34 19.75 10.75
C LYS A 147 -7.88 18.32 10.37
N ILE A 148 -7.70 18.02 9.09
CA ILE A 148 -7.37 16.67 8.64
C ILE A 148 -6.05 16.19 9.24
N VAL A 149 -5.01 17.00 9.17
CA VAL A 149 -3.64 16.61 9.55
C VAL A 149 -3.49 16.32 11.05
N SER A 150 -4.20 17.06 11.91
CA SER A 150 -4.10 16.88 13.37
C SER A 150 -4.87 15.65 13.90
N PHE A 151 -5.80 15.12 13.10
CA PHE A 151 -6.64 13.99 13.49
C PHE A 151 -6.03 12.66 13.11
N LEU A 152 -5.37 12.58 11.94
CA LEU A 152 -4.80 11.34 11.44
C LEU A 152 -3.51 11.00 12.18
N ARG A 153 -3.45 9.76 12.68
CA ARG A 153 -2.26 9.18 13.33
C ARG A 153 -1.67 8.08 12.47
N ASP A 154 -0.35 7.96 12.48
CA ASP A 154 0.35 6.86 11.80
C ASP A 154 -0.10 5.49 12.31
N ASN A 155 -0.08 4.50 11.43
CA ASN A 155 -0.45 3.11 11.72
C ASN A 155 -1.87 2.93 12.30
N ARG A 156 -2.83 3.78 11.90
CA ARG A 156 -4.25 3.65 12.26
C ARG A 156 -5.10 3.51 11.00
N LEU A 157 -6.10 2.64 11.08
CA LEU A 157 -7.10 2.49 10.05
C LEU A 157 -8.22 3.51 10.26
N TYR A 158 -8.59 4.20 9.19
CA TYR A 158 -9.68 5.17 9.17
C TYR A 158 -10.65 4.82 8.03
N LEU A 159 -11.93 4.92 8.30
CA LEU A 159 -12.96 4.81 7.29
C LEU A 159 -13.45 6.22 6.93
N ALA A 160 -13.17 6.66 5.71
CA ALA A 160 -13.66 7.94 5.21
C ALA A 160 -14.98 7.75 4.45
N ARG A 161 -15.99 8.55 4.80
CA ARG A 161 -17.27 8.58 4.09
C ARG A 161 -17.55 10.02 3.63
N SER A 162 -17.78 10.19 2.34
CA SER A 162 -18.27 11.47 1.81
C SER A 162 -19.80 11.52 1.96
N GLU A 163 -20.30 12.62 2.53
CA GLU A 163 -21.74 12.89 2.61
C GLU A 163 -22.30 13.51 1.33
N GLU A 164 -21.47 13.82 0.34
CA GLU A 164 -21.94 14.32 -0.94
C GLU A 164 -22.75 13.23 -1.66
N ARG A 165 -24.05 13.42 -1.67
CA ARG A 165 -25.01 12.65 -2.46
C ARG A 165 -24.80 12.99 -3.94
N ARG A 166 -23.80 12.41 -4.59
CA ARG A 166 -23.75 12.40 -6.06
C ARG A 166 -24.77 11.40 -6.55
N VAL A 167 -25.91 11.92 -6.98
CA VAL A 167 -26.90 11.17 -7.78
C VAL A 167 -26.17 10.70 -9.04
N GLY A 168 -25.90 9.40 -9.15
CA GLY A 168 -25.65 8.73 -10.41
C GLY A 168 -24.23 8.61 -10.93
N LYS A 169 -23.20 8.31 -10.10
CA LYS A 169 -21.99 7.62 -10.59
C LYS A 169 -21.39 6.78 -9.47
N GLU A 170 -21.20 5.50 -9.74
CA GLU A 170 -20.52 4.57 -8.85
C GLU A 170 -19.12 5.11 -8.50
N CYS A 171 -18.89 5.41 -7.23
CA CYS A 171 -17.57 5.74 -6.73
C CYS A 171 -16.72 4.48 -6.70
N ARG A 172 -15.99 4.20 -7.77
CA ARG A 172 -14.76 3.41 -7.67
C ARG A 172 -13.75 4.26 -6.92
N SER A 173 -13.76 4.19 -5.61
CA SER A 173 -12.68 4.74 -4.79
C SER A 173 -11.46 3.84 -4.93
N ARG A 174 -10.60 4.15 -5.87
CA ARG A 174 -9.25 3.63 -5.92
C ARG A 174 -8.50 4.27 -4.76
N TRP A 175 -8.37 3.57 -3.65
CA TRP A 175 -7.44 3.95 -2.62
C TRP A 175 -6.03 3.73 -3.15
N SER A 176 -5.39 4.81 -3.57
CA SER A 176 -3.94 4.84 -3.72
C SER A 176 -3.37 5.41 -2.41
N PRO A 177 -2.53 4.68 -1.68
CA PRO A 177 -1.92 5.18 -0.45
C PRO A 177 -0.89 6.29 -0.69
N TYR A 178 -0.73 6.75 -1.93
CA TYR A 178 0.37 7.62 -2.35
C TYR A 178 -0.09 8.80 -3.22
N HIS A 179 -1.00 9.62 -2.69
CA HIS A 179 -1.22 10.97 -3.19
C HIS A 179 -0.80 12.01 -2.17
#